data_53da1a819e35c07854d0d04b48c3f2cf
#
_entry.id   53da1a819e35c07854d0d04b48c3f2cf
#
_cell.length_a   1.000
_cell.length_b   1.000
_cell.length_c   1.000
_cell.angle_alpha   90.00
_cell.angle_beta   90.00
_cell.angle_gamma   90.00
#
_symmetry.space_group_name_H-M   'P 1'
#
loop_
_entity.id
_entity.type
_entity.pdbx_description
1 polymer ?
#
loop_
_entity_poly.entity_id
_entity_poly.type
_entity_poly.pdbx_seq_one_letter_code
_entity_poly.pdbx_strand_id
1 'polypeptide(L)'
;MRLSKSRLAEADLAAIADYGVDNFGVERALAYVDMIESRCRELLVYPERGRAERALRSDLRSLSIGSHRIYYSIDGDDLIVRRVLHKAMDVGRWLE
;
A
#
# COMPACT_ATOMS: atom_id res chain seq x y z
N MET A 1 -0.20 -18.39 0.87
CA MET A 1 0.53 -17.12 1.00
C MET A 1 -0.19 -16.26 2.03
N ARG A 2 0.54 -15.59 2.88
CA ARG A 2 -0.02 -14.75 3.94
C ARG A 2 0.21 -13.28 3.64
N LEU A 3 -0.76 -12.45 3.99
CA LEU A 3 -0.66 -11.00 3.87
C LEU A 3 -0.19 -10.42 5.20
N SER A 4 0.84 -9.59 5.16
CA SER A 4 1.25 -8.83 6.32
C SER A 4 1.55 -7.39 5.90
N LYS A 5 1.61 -6.50 6.89
CA LYS A 5 1.91 -5.09 6.67
C LYS A 5 3.07 -4.70 7.58
N SER A 6 4.00 -3.94 7.03
CA SER A 6 5.07 -3.37 7.84
C SER A 6 4.49 -2.35 8.81
N ARG A 7 5.26 -2.00 9.85
CA ARG A 7 4.86 -0.94 10.77
C ARG A 7 4.60 0.37 10.04
N LEU A 8 5.45 0.70 9.06
CA LEU A 8 5.30 1.94 8.30
C LEU A 8 4.05 1.91 7.43
N ALA A 9 3.72 0.78 6.82
CA ALA A 9 2.49 0.65 6.04
C ALA A 9 1.26 0.83 6.93
N GLU A 10 1.28 0.28 8.12
CA GLU A 10 0.18 0.46 9.08
C GLU A 10 0.03 1.93 9.48
N ALA A 11 1.15 2.61 9.73
CA ALA A 11 1.13 4.04 10.02
C ALA A 11 0.63 4.86 8.82
N ASP A 12 1.03 4.47 7.60
CA ASP A 12 0.53 5.12 6.39
C ASP A 12 -1.00 5.02 6.30
N LEU A 13 -1.55 3.85 6.54
CA LEU A 13 -3.00 3.64 6.48
C LEU A 13 -3.73 4.44 7.55
N ALA A 14 -3.18 4.50 8.75
CA ALA A 14 -3.76 5.31 9.83
C ALA A 14 -3.78 6.79 9.44
N ALA A 15 -2.68 7.30 8.86
CA ALA A 15 -2.61 8.69 8.42
C ALA A 15 -3.59 8.98 7.29
N ILE A 16 -3.74 8.03 6.35
CA ILE A 16 -4.72 8.15 5.25
C ILE A 16 -6.13 8.23 5.82
N ALA A 17 -6.45 7.41 6.82
CA ALA A 17 -7.76 7.42 7.46
C ALA A 17 -8.01 8.75 8.15
N ASP A 18 -7.05 9.26 8.92
CA ASP A 18 -7.19 10.50 9.65
C ASP A 18 -7.39 11.69 8.70
N TYR A 19 -6.58 11.78 7.67
CA TYR A 19 -6.71 12.82 6.65
C TYR A 19 -8.08 12.73 5.97
N GLY A 20 -8.52 11.51 5.65
CA GLY A 20 -9.82 11.27 5.01
C GLY A 20 -10.98 11.73 5.88
N VAL A 21 -10.94 11.42 7.18
CA VAL A 21 -11.99 11.84 8.12
C VAL A 21 -12.08 13.35 8.17
N ASP A 22 -10.93 14.03 8.27
CA ASP A 22 -10.89 15.48 8.40
C ASP A 22 -11.36 16.20 7.12
N ASN A 23 -11.14 15.61 5.96
CA ASN A 23 -11.41 16.28 4.68
C ASN A 23 -12.65 15.78 3.96
N PHE A 24 -13.10 14.54 4.20
CA PHE A 24 -14.19 13.92 3.44
C PHE A 24 -15.26 13.27 4.32
N GLY A 25 -15.05 13.21 5.62
CA GLY A 25 -15.96 12.56 6.56
C GLY A 25 -15.65 11.08 6.77
N VAL A 26 -16.23 10.54 7.85
CA VAL A 26 -15.91 9.19 8.32
C VAL A 26 -16.25 8.12 7.28
N GLU A 27 -17.45 8.21 6.68
CA GLU A 27 -17.89 7.17 5.76
C GLU A 27 -16.99 7.04 4.53
N ARG A 28 -16.62 8.18 3.93
CA ARG A 28 -15.72 8.16 2.77
C ARG A 28 -14.33 7.70 3.13
N ALA A 29 -13.84 8.13 4.29
CA ALA A 29 -12.52 7.73 4.76
C ALA A 29 -12.44 6.23 4.95
N LEU A 30 -13.44 5.63 5.61
CA LEU A 30 -13.47 4.19 5.84
C LEU A 30 -13.61 3.41 4.53
N ALA A 31 -14.46 3.90 3.61
CA ALA A 31 -14.62 3.25 2.32
C ALA A 31 -13.31 3.26 1.52
N TYR A 32 -12.56 4.34 1.59
CA TYR A 32 -11.29 4.45 0.88
C TYR A 32 -10.24 3.48 1.46
N VAL A 33 -10.12 3.43 2.78
CA VAL A 33 -9.18 2.51 3.43
C VAL A 33 -9.58 1.06 3.16
N ASP A 34 -10.88 0.75 3.19
CA ASP A 34 -11.38 -0.59 2.86
C ASP A 34 -11.03 -0.98 1.42
N MET A 35 -11.10 -0.03 0.49
CA MET A 35 -10.71 -0.27 -0.90
C MET A 35 -9.23 -0.64 -0.99
N ILE A 36 -8.37 0.07 -0.27
CA ILE A 36 -6.94 -0.24 -0.23
C ILE A 36 -6.71 -1.63 0.36
N GLU A 37 -7.35 -1.93 1.48
CA GLU A 37 -7.23 -3.22 2.14
C GLU A 37 -7.70 -4.37 1.23
N SER A 38 -8.81 -4.17 0.52
CA SER A 38 -9.31 -5.17 -0.42
C SER A 38 -8.32 -5.41 -1.56
N ARG A 39 -7.70 -4.33 -2.07
CA ARG A 39 -6.72 -4.47 -3.13
C ARG A 39 -5.50 -5.25 -2.66
N CYS A 40 -5.08 -5.03 -1.42
CA CYS A 40 -4.00 -5.81 -0.83
C CYS A 40 -4.34 -7.30 -0.78
N ARG A 41 -5.57 -7.63 -0.39
CA ARG A 41 -6.00 -9.03 -0.34
C ARG A 41 -6.05 -9.68 -1.72
N GLU A 42 -6.44 -8.92 -2.75
CA GLU A 42 -6.44 -9.42 -4.13
C GLU A 42 -5.04 -9.81 -4.60
N LEU A 43 -4.02 -9.16 -4.07
CA LEU A 43 -2.64 -9.49 -4.42
C LEU A 43 -2.24 -10.90 -3.96
N LEU A 44 -2.94 -11.48 -3.00
CA LEU A 44 -2.68 -12.86 -2.59
C LEU A 44 -3.02 -13.85 -3.69
N VAL A 45 -3.99 -13.49 -4.57
CA VAL A 45 -4.37 -14.33 -5.71
C VAL A 45 -3.41 -14.11 -6.88
N TYR A 46 -2.99 -12.87 -7.11
CA TYR A 46 -2.09 -12.50 -8.20
C TYR A 46 -0.92 -11.68 -7.67
N PRO A 47 0.04 -12.33 -6.98
CA PRO A 47 1.10 -11.57 -6.28
C PRO A 47 2.01 -10.76 -7.19
N GLU A 48 2.11 -11.13 -8.48
CA GLU A 48 2.97 -10.45 -9.43
C GLU A 48 2.22 -9.40 -10.25
N ARG A 49 0.99 -9.07 -9.86
CA ARG A 49 0.18 -8.10 -10.58
C ARG A 49 0.78 -6.69 -10.58
N GLY A 50 1.44 -6.31 -9.49
CA GLY A 50 2.11 -5.03 -9.41
C GLY A 50 3.32 -4.98 -10.33
N ARG A 51 3.65 -3.78 -10.81
CA ARG A 51 4.83 -3.63 -11.65
C ARG A 51 6.10 -3.69 -10.80
N ALA A 52 7.16 -4.23 -11.37
CA ALA A 52 8.45 -4.30 -10.69
C ALA A 52 9.04 -2.90 -10.55
N GLU A 53 9.57 -2.59 -9.35
CA GLU A 53 10.19 -1.30 -9.05
C GLU A 53 11.69 -1.51 -8.81
N ARG A 54 12.36 -2.09 -9.79
CA ARG A 54 13.77 -2.50 -9.64
C ARG A 54 14.72 -1.36 -9.40
N ALA A 55 14.38 -0.17 -9.89
CA ALA A 55 15.22 1.01 -9.64
C ALA A 55 15.23 1.40 -8.16
N LEU A 56 14.19 1.02 -7.41
CA LEU A 56 14.10 1.28 -5.97
C LEU A 56 14.66 0.11 -5.16
N ARG A 57 14.17 -1.10 -5.45
CA ARG A 57 14.63 -2.33 -4.81
C ARG A 57 14.31 -3.50 -5.73
N SER A 58 15.21 -4.49 -5.74
CA SER A 58 15.07 -5.64 -6.66
C SER A 58 13.83 -6.50 -6.38
N ASP A 59 13.35 -6.50 -5.13
CA ASP A 59 12.21 -7.34 -4.71
C ASP A 59 10.90 -6.55 -4.60
N LEU A 60 10.91 -5.27 -4.97
CA LEU A 60 9.76 -4.39 -4.74
C LEU A 60 8.85 -4.35 -5.94
N ARG A 61 7.54 -4.35 -5.67
CA ARG A 61 6.49 -4.14 -6.68
C ARG A 61 5.56 -3.04 -6.20
N SER A 62 4.82 -2.43 -7.13
CA SER A 62 3.86 -1.40 -6.77
C SER A 62 2.58 -1.52 -7.59
N LEU A 63 1.49 -1.07 -6.98
CA LEU A 63 0.17 -1.07 -7.59
C LEU A 63 -0.55 0.22 -7.24
N SER A 64 -1.10 0.89 -8.26
CA SER A 64 -1.88 2.12 -8.05
C SER A 64 -3.25 1.80 -7.49
N ILE A 65 -3.71 2.62 -6.56
CA ILE A 65 -5.05 2.56 -6.00
C ILE A 65 -5.50 3.96 -5.62
N GLY A 66 -6.52 4.49 -6.30
CA GLY A 66 -6.97 5.85 -6.04
C GLY A 66 -5.84 6.87 -6.18
N SER A 67 -5.65 7.71 -5.18
CA SER A 67 -4.57 8.71 -5.14
C SER A 67 -3.27 8.15 -4.56
N HIS A 68 -3.21 6.86 -4.27
CA HIS A 68 -2.09 6.24 -3.59
C HIS A 68 -1.47 5.12 -4.42
N ARG A 69 -0.34 4.62 -3.95
CA ARG A 69 0.34 3.49 -4.55
C ARG A 69 0.78 2.55 -3.42
N ILE A 70 0.45 1.27 -3.58
CA ILE A 70 0.83 0.23 -2.63
C ILE A 70 2.18 -0.33 -3.07
N TYR A 71 3.18 -0.27 -2.19
CA TYR A 71 4.49 -0.87 -2.42
C TYR A 71 4.58 -2.14 -1.59
N TYR A 72 4.91 -3.25 -2.22
CA TYR A 72 4.94 -4.54 -1.55
C TYR A 72 6.07 -5.41 -2.08
N SER A 73 6.41 -6.43 -1.31
CA SER A 73 7.39 -7.43 -1.71
C SER A 73 6.89 -8.80 -1.32
N ILE A 74 7.46 -9.83 -1.95
CA ILE A 74 7.15 -11.22 -1.65
C ILE A 74 8.40 -11.83 -1.02
N ASP A 75 8.24 -12.37 0.19
CA ASP A 75 9.32 -13.00 0.94
C ASP A 75 8.84 -14.39 1.35
N GLY A 76 9.31 -15.41 0.62
CA GLY A 76 8.85 -16.76 0.84
C GLY A 76 7.36 -16.89 0.64
N ASP A 77 6.63 -17.23 1.70
CA ASP A 77 5.19 -17.40 1.66
C ASP A 77 4.43 -16.17 2.14
N ASP A 78 5.13 -15.07 2.35
CA ASP A 78 4.53 -13.82 2.82
C ASP A 78 4.52 -12.77 1.73
N LEU A 79 3.37 -12.12 1.56
CA LEU A 79 3.26 -10.88 0.79
C LEU A 79 3.25 -9.75 1.82
N ILE A 80 4.24 -8.89 1.76
CA ILE A 80 4.43 -7.84 2.77
C ILE A 80 4.17 -6.49 2.13
N VAL A 81 3.14 -5.78 2.60
CA VAL A 81 2.89 -4.40 2.19
C VAL A 81 3.90 -3.54 2.94
N ARG A 82 4.80 -2.90 2.19
CA ARG A 82 5.90 -2.12 2.76
C ARG A 82 5.50 -0.68 3.03
N ARG A 83 4.82 -0.05 2.09
CA ARG A 83 4.35 1.33 2.20
C ARG A 83 3.07 1.53 1.41
N VAL A 84 2.28 2.51 1.84
CA VAL A 84 1.14 3.02 1.07
C VAL A 84 1.34 4.52 0.98
N LEU A 85 1.81 5.01 -0.16
CA LEU A 85 2.23 6.39 -0.32
C LEU A 85 1.34 7.12 -1.32
N HIS A 86 1.11 8.42 -1.08
CA HIS A 86 0.41 9.26 -2.04
C HIS A 86 1.26 9.38 -3.31
N LYS A 87 0.60 9.42 -4.47
CA LYS A 87 1.29 9.46 -5.77
C LYS A 87 2.20 10.68 -5.94
N ALA A 88 1.93 11.77 -5.22
CA ALA A 88 2.73 12.98 -5.30
C ALA A 88 4.00 12.92 -4.43
N MET A 89 4.14 11.90 -3.57
CA MET A 89 5.31 11.78 -2.70
C MET A 89 6.51 11.27 -3.49
N ASP A 90 7.69 11.76 -3.13
CA ASP A 90 8.95 11.26 -3.68
C ASP A 90 9.26 9.93 -3.01
N VAL A 91 8.96 8.83 -3.69
CA VAL A 91 9.05 7.50 -3.11
C VAL A 91 10.48 7.17 -2.65
N GLY A 92 11.50 7.68 -3.33
CA GLY A 92 12.88 7.42 -2.96
C GLY A 92 13.23 7.95 -1.58
N ARG A 93 12.55 9.00 -1.12
CA ARG A 93 12.76 9.57 0.21
C ARG A 93 12.03 8.81 1.31
N TRP A 94 10.89 8.21 0.97
CA TRP A 94 9.97 7.66 1.96
C TRP A 94 10.05 6.14 2.08
N LEU A 95 10.69 5.51 1.12
CA LEU A 95 10.80 4.05 1.11
C LEU A 95 11.95 3.61 2.03
N GLU A 96 11.65 2.68 2.90
CA GLU A 96 12.63 2.07 3.79
C GLU A 96 13.12 0.75 3.23
#